data_b5bcc241338706f16dfb352aa58239a9
#
_entry.id   b5bcc241338706f16dfb352aa58239a9
#
_cell.length_a   1.000
_cell.length_b   1.000
_cell.length_c   1.000
_cell.angle_alpha   90.00
_cell.angle_beta   90.00
_cell.angle_gamma   90.00
#
_symmetry.space_group_name_H-M   'P 1'
#
loop_
_entity.id
_entity.type
_entity.pdbx_description
1 polymer ?
#
loop_
_entity_poly.entity_id
_entity_poly.type
_entity_poly.pdbx_seq_one_letter_code
_entity_poly.pdbx_strand_id
1 'polypeptide(L)'
;MDFETKRINDITIFKLKEKRLDTNISGLVKGELTLLLKVEGTNKLIVDLSDVETCDSSGLSAILVANRIVHSIGGKIRLAAPSDKIYSLIKITQLDRVLPVCGSVNEAFLELSKE
;
A
#
# COMPACT_ATOMS: atom_id res chain seq x y z
N MET A 1 14.74 4.95 -5.88
CA MET A 1 13.48 4.17 -5.82
C MET A 1 12.57 4.60 -6.95
N ASP A 2 12.01 3.62 -7.64
CA ASP A 2 11.11 3.87 -8.76
C ASP A 2 9.67 3.60 -8.32
N PHE A 3 8.79 4.56 -8.55
CA PHE A 3 7.38 4.46 -8.22
C PHE A 3 6.59 5.47 -9.05
N GLU A 4 5.28 5.28 -9.10
CA GLU A 4 4.40 6.28 -9.70
C GLU A 4 3.14 6.44 -8.85
N THR A 5 2.58 7.64 -8.89
CA THR A 5 1.30 7.92 -8.25
C THR A 5 0.31 8.38 -9.30
N LYS A 6 -0.93 7.98 -9.12
CA LYS A 6 -2.02 8.31 -10.02
C LYS A 6 -3.26 8.60 -9.20
N ARG A 7 -3.92 9.69 -9.48
CA ARG A 7 -5.17 10.04 -8.81
C ARG A 7 -6.33 9.92 -9.78
N ILE A 8 -7.33 9.15 -9.39
CA ILE A 8 -8.56 8.97 -10.16
C ILE A 8 -9.71 9.27 -9.19
N ASN A 9 -10.45 10.36 -9.46
CA ASN A 9 -11.44 10.88 -8.53
C ASN A 9 -10.76 11.21 -7.19
N ASP A 10 -11.25 10.63 -6.09
CA ASP A 10 -10.67 10.85 -4.76
C ASP A 10 -9.75 9.70 -4.30
N ILE A 11 -9.39 8.81 -5.22
CA ILE A 11 -8.57 7.64 -4.93
C ILE A 11 -7.18 7.84 -5.50
N THR A 12 -6.14 7.70 -4.66
CA THR A 12 -4.75 7.74 -5.08
C THR A 12 -4.19 6.33 -5.14
N ILE A 13 -3.56 6.00 -6.26
CA ILE A 13 -2.87 4.72 -6.45
C ILE A 13 -1.37 4.98 -6.39
N PHE A 14 -0.70 4.36 -5.42
CA PHE A 14 0.75 4.37 -5.31
C PHE A 14 1.27 3.03 -5.82
N LYS A 15 1.94 3.03 -6.96
CA LYS A 15 2.53 1.83 -7.53
C LYS A 15 4.03 1.82 -7.30
N LEU A 16 4.50 0.83 -6.57
CA LEU A 16 5.94 0.65 -6.34
C LEU A 16 6.50 -0.16 -7.51
N LYS A 17 7.46 0.43 -8.23
CA LYS A 17 8.07 -0.18 -9.43
C LYS A 17 9.45 -0.72 -9.10
N GLU A 18 9.51 -1.54 -8.05
CA GLU A 18 10.71 -2.20 -7.56
C GLU A 18 10.42 -3.68 -7.36
N LYS A 19 11.40 -4.52 -7.60
CA LYS A 19 11.22 -5.96 -7.40
C LYS A 19 11.23 -6.36 -5.94
N ARG A 20 11.89 -5.58 -5.10
CA ARG A 20 12.00 -5.86 -3.66
C ARG A 20 11.59 -4.67 -2.85
N LEU A 21 10.75 -4.93 -1.87
CA LEU A 21 10.40 -3.95 -0.84
C LEU A 21 11.12 -4.38 0.44
N ASP A 22 12.31 -3.86 0.65
CA ASP A 22 13.20 -4.29 1.72
C ASP A 22 13.81 -3.11 2.47
N THR A 23 14.78 -3.40 3.33
CA THR A 23 15.46 -2.40 4.16
C THR A 23 16.05 -1.26 3.33
N ASN A 24 16.48 -1.52 2.10
CA ASN A 24 17.11 -0.49 1.27
C ASN A 24 16.15 0.62 0.87
N ILE A 25 14.88 0.32 0.69
CA ILE A 25 13.90 1.31 0.22
C ILE A 25 12.73 1.54 1.18
N SER A 26 12.62 0.75 2.26
CA SER A 26 11.47 0.86 3.16
C SER A 26 11.29 2.25 3.76
N GLY A 27 12.38 2.93 4.10
CA GLY A 27 12.32 4.30 4.62
C GLY A 27 11.83 5.30 3.58
N LEU A 28 12.23 5.12 2.32
CA LEU A 28 11.76 5.96 1.22
C LEU A 28 10.27 5.74 0.94
N VAL A 29 9.84 4.49 0.94
CA VAL A 29 8.41 4.15 0.75
C VAL A 29 7.58 4.77 1.87
N LYS A 30 8.03 4.61 3.11
CA LYS A 30 7.35 5.19 4.27
C LYS A 30 7.22 6.71 4.14
N GLY A 31 8.31 7.37 3.72
CA GLY A 31 8.33 8.82 3.52
C GLY A 31 7.35 9.28 2.46
N GLU A 32 7.33 8.59 1.31
CA GLU A 32 6.42 8.94 0.21
C GLU A 32 4.95 8.73 0.58
N LEU A 33 4.64 7.63 1.25
CA LEU A 33 3.26 7.36 1.70
C LEU A 33 2.82 8.37 2.75
N THR A 34 3.71 8.73 3.67
CA THR A 34 3.43 9.76 4.66
C THR A 34 3.13 11.10 4.00
N LEU A 35 3.91 11.46 2.99
CA LEU A 35 3.73 12.71 2.25
C LEU A 35 2.35 12.74 1.56
N LEU A 36 1.97 11.66 0.88
CA LEU A 36 0.67 11.56 0.24
C LEU A 36 -0.48 11.75 1.24
N LEU A 37 -0.37 11.11 2.39
CA LEU A 37 -1.45 11.08 3.36
C LEU A 37 -1.54 12.37 4.19
N LYS A 38 -0.40 12.88 4.66
CA LYS A 38 -0.39 14.01 5.59
C LYS A 38 -0.30 15.38 4.89
N VAL A 39 0.37 15.45 3.76
CA VAL A 39 0.63 16.72 3.08
C VAL A 39 -0.30 16.92 1.90
N GLU A 40 -0.48 15.92 1.06
CA GLU A 40 -1.28 16.03 -0.16
C GLU A 40 -2.76 15.72 0.06
N GLY A 41 -3.15 15.34 1.26
CA GLY A 41 -4.55 15.17 1.62
C GLY A 41 -5.22 13.92 1.05
N THR A 42 -4.44 12.92 0.67
CA THR A 42 -4.98 11.64 0.22
C THR A 42 -5.66 10.94 1.40
N ASN A 43 -6.91 10.54 1.24
CA ASN A 43 -7.59 9.74 2.26
C ASN A 43 -8.12 8.40 1.76
N LYS A 44 -8.07 8.13 0.45
CA LYS A 44 -8.33 6.81 -0.13
C LYS A 44 -7.10 6.40 -0.92
N LEU A 45 -6.41 5.38 -0.43
CA LEU A 45 -5.11 4.97 -0.94
C LEU A 45 -5.12 3.51 -1.36
N ILE A 46 -4.60 3.24 -2.56
CA ILE A 46 -4.30 1.88 -3.01
C ILE A 46 -2.78 1.78 -3.12
N VAL A 47 -2.21 0.80 -2.44
CA VAL A 47 -0.79 0.46 -2.58
C VAL A 47 -0.70 -0.71 -3.55
N ASP A 48 -0.23 -0.44 -4.75
CA ASP A 48 -0.13 -1.43 -5.83
C ASP A 48 1.23 -2.13 -5.77
N LEU A 49 1.21 -3.41 -5.43
CA LEU A 49 2.41 -4.24 -5.29
C LEU A 49 2.60 -5.19 -6.48
N SER A 50 1.94 -4.93 -7.60
CA SER A 50 1.96 -5.86 -8.75
C SER A 50 3.36 -6.10 -9.32
N ASP A 51 4.27 -5.14 -9.22
CA ASP A 51 5.64 -5.29 -9.71
C ASP A 51 6.60 -5.82 -8.64
N VAL A 52 6.16 -5.90 -7.39
CA VAL A 52 7.02 -6.31 -6.26
C VAL A 52 7.00 -7.84 -6.12
N GLU A 53 8.17 -8.46 -6.19
CA GLU A 53 8.29 -9.90 -6.07
C GLU A 53 8.42 -10.37 -4.63
N THR A 54 9.22 -9.64 -3.84
CA THR A 54 9.51 -10.01 -2.44
C THR A 54 9.44 -8.81 -1.51
N CYS A 55 9.18 -9.10 -0.25
CA CYS A 55 9.08 -8.10 0.80
C CYS A 55 9.61 -8.70 2.10
N ASP A 56 10.38 -7.94 2.85
CA ASP A 56 10.82 -8.33 4.20
C ASP A 56 10.01 -7.62 5.28
N SER A 57 10.37 -7.84 6.54
CA SER A 57 9.69 -7.23 7.68
C SER A 57 9.77 -5.70 7.67
N SER A 58 10.87 -5.13 7.16
CA SER A 58 11.02 -3.68 7.03
C SER A 58 10.01 -3.11 6.04
N GLY A 59 9.81 -3.81 4.92
CA GLY A 59 8.83 -3.41 3.92
C GLY A 59 7.42 -3.46 4.45
N LEU A 60 7.06 -4.53 5.16
CA LEU A 60 5.75 -4.64 5.80
C LEU A 60 5.55 -3.54 6.83
N SER A 61 6.59 -3.19 7.58
CA SER A 61 6.56 -2.10 8.55
C SER A 61 6.21 -0.77 7.90
N ALA A 62 6.78 -0.49 6.74
CA ALA A 62 6.48 0.74 6.00
C ALA A 62 5.00 0.82 5.62
N ILE A 63 4.43 -0.31 5.16
CA ILE A 63 3.02 -0.40 4.81
C ILE A 63 2.15 -0.24 6.06
N LEU A 64 2.55 -0.84 7.19
CA LEU A 64 1.82 -0.70 8.46
C LEU A 64 1.79 0.74 8.94
N VAL A 65 2.87 1.50 8.77
CA VAL A 65 2.88 2.92 9.11
C VAL A 65 1.83 3.67 8.29
N ALA A 66 1.76 3.41 6.99
CA ALA A 66 0.73 4.01 6.13
C ALA A 66 -0.68 3.66 6.62
N ASN A 67 -0.89 2.40 7.01
CA ASN A 67 -2.19 1.96 7.54
C ASN A 67 -2.58 2.74 8.79
N ARG A 68 -1.64 2.95 9.72
CA ARG A 68 -1.90 3.73 10.94
C ARG A 68 -2.25 5.18 10.62
N ILE A 69 -1.53 5.80 9.70
CA ILE A 69 -1.80 7.18 9.30
C ILE A 69 -3.19 7.29 8.68
N VAL A 70 -3.52 6.38 7.77
CA VAL A 70 -4.84 6.35 7.13
C VAL A 70 -5.95 6.28 8.18
N HIS A 71 -5.82 5.39 9.16
CA HIS A 71 -6.81 5.28 10.22
C HIS A 71 -6.89 6.55 11.06
N SER A 72 -5.77 7.19 11.33
CA SER A 72 -5.75 8.42 12.15
C SER A 72 -6.44 9.61 11.47
N ILE A 73 -6.48 9.62 10.14
CA ILE A 73 -7.12 10.71 9.37
C ILE A 73 -8.53 10.33 8.86
N GLY A 74 -9.04 9.18 9.30
CA GLY A 74 -10.36 8.71 8.88
C GLY A 74 -10.44 8.23 7.45
N GLY A 75 -9.32 7.83 6.87
CA GLY A 75 -9.24 7.39 5.48
C GLY A 75 -9.43 5.88 5.31
N LYS A 76 -9.21 5.42 4.09
CA LYS A 76 -9.32 4.03 3.69
C LYS A 76 -8.08 3.63 2.91
N ILE A 77 -7.64 2.38 3.07
CA ILE A 77 -6.48 1.83 2.37
C ILE A 77 -6.77 0.42 1.90
N ARG A 78 -6.17 0.06 0.76
CA ARG A 78 -6.18 -1.30 0.23
C ARG A 78 -4.78 -1.64 -0.28
N LEU A 79 -4.31 -2.86 -0.01
CA LEU A 79 -3.17 -3.44 -0.71
C LEU A 79 -3.70 -4.15 -1.95
N ALA A 80 -3.04 -3.96 -3.08
CA ALA A 80 -3.50 -4.56 -4.33
C ALA A 80 -2.42 -5.41 -4.98
N ALA A 81 -2.82 -6.56 -5.51
CA ALA A 81 -2.01 -7.44 -6.35
C ALA A 81 -0.69 -7.88 -5.73
N PRO A 82 -0.64 -8.31 -4.46
CA PRO A 82 0.60 -8.84 -3.91
C PRO A 82 0.98 -10.15 -4.61
N SER A 83 2.28 -10.40 -4.78
CA SER A 83 2.76 -11.69 -5.26
C SER A 83 2.37 -12.79 -4.28
N ASP A 84 2.45 -14.06 -4.72
CA ASP A 84 2.14 -15.19 -3.84
C ASP A 84 3.05 -15.20 -2.60
N LYS A 85 4.32 -14.84 -2.77
CA LYS A 85 5.27 -14.76 -1.65
C LYS A 85 4.85 -13.70 -0.64
N ILE A 86 4.49 -12.52 -1.13
CA ILE A 86 4.05 -11.41 -0.26
C ILE A 86 2.72 -11.75 0.40
N TYR A 87 1.80 -12.32 -0.34
CA TYR A 87 0.51 -12.71 0.21
C TYR A 87 0.67 -13.75 1.33
N SER A 88 1.55 -14.74 1.14
CA SER A 88 1.85 -15.73 2.18
C SER A 88 2.40 -15.07 3.44
N LEU A 89 3.30 -14.09 3.28
CA LEU A 89 3.85 -13.35 4.41
C LEU A 89 2.77 -12.55 5.13
N ILE A 90 1.88 -11.93 4.38
CA ILE A 90 0.73 -11.20 4.94
C ILE A 90 -0.16 -12.13 5.75
N LYS A 91 -0.42 -13.34 5.25
CA LYS A 91 -1.25 -14.34 5.96
C LYS A 91 -0.57 -14.84 7.23
N ILE A 92 0.71 -15.15 7.15
CA ILE A 92 1.49 -15.64 8.30
C ILE A 92 1.53 -14.60 9.43
N THR A 93 1.71 -13.34 9.07
CA THR A 93 1.76 -12.24 10.04
C THR A 93 0.39 -11.77 10.47
N GLN A 94 -0.68 -12.29 9.87
CA GLN A 94 -2.08 -11.89 10.12
C GLN A 94 -2.33 -10.41 9.81
N LEU A 95 -1.53 -9.82 8.95
CA LEU A 95 -1.67 -8.42 8.57
C LEU A 95 -2.97 -8.17 7.82
N ASP A 96 -3.50 -9.17 7.13
CA ASP A 96 -4.78 -9.09 6.43
C ASP A 96 -5.98 -8.83 7.35
N ARG A 97 -5.81 -8.99 8.66
CA ARG A 97 -6.86 -8.68 9.63
C ARG A 97 -7.06 -7.18 9.81
N VAL A 98 -6.02 -6.39 9.60
CA VAL A 98 -6.06 -4.94 9.82
C VAL A 98 -5.92 -4.14 8.53
N LEU A 99 -5.45 -4.78 7.46
CA LEU A 99 -5.19 -4.13 6.18
C LEU A 99 -5.82 -4.96 5.07
N PRO A 100 -6.91 -4.50 4.46
CA PRO A 100 -7.57 -5.25 3.40
C PRO A 100 -6.68 -5.45 2.19
N VAL A 101 -6.70 -6.68 1.65
CA VAL A 101 -5.89 -7.09 0.50
C VAL A 101 -6.82 -7.46 -0.64
N CYS A 102 -6.55 -6.92 -1.81
CA CYS A 102 -7.31 -7.21 -3.04
C CYS A 102 -6.39 -7.87 -4.06
N GLY A 103 -6.96 -8.72 -4.89
CA GLY A 103 -6.21 -9.43 -5.92
C GLY A 103 -5.74 -8.55 -7.08
N SER A 104 -6.34 -7.39 -7.27
CA SER A 104 -5.99 -6.47 -8.34
C SER A 104 -6.27 -5.03 -7.93
N VAL A 105 -5.64 -4.09 -8.65
CA VAL A 105 -5.90 -2.66 -8.48
C VAL A 105 -7.35 -2.34 -8.84
N ASN A 106 -7.88 -2.97 -9.88
CA ASN A 106 -9.26 -2.74 -10.28
C ASN A 106 -10.26 -3.13 -9.19
N GLU A 107 -10.04 -4.28 -8.56
CA GLU A 107 -10.87 -4.73 -7.44
C GLU A 107 -10.80 -3.74 -6.28
N ALA A 108 -9.59 -3.30 -5.91
CA ALA A 108 -9.40 -2.32 -4.85
C ALA A 108 -10.10 -0.99 -5.16
N PHE A 109 -9.99 -0.54 -6.40
CA PHE A 109 -10.63 0.70 -6.85
C PHE A 109 -12.15 0.61 -6.74
N LEU A 110 -12.73 -0.52 -7.17
CA LEU A 110 -14.18 -0.72 -7.10
C LEU A 110 -14.66 -0.73 -5.64
N GLU A 111 -13.92 -1.39 -4.74
CA GLU A 111 -14.26 -1.39 -3.32
C GLU A 111 -14.25 0.01 -2.73
N LEU A 112 -13.20 0.77 -2.96
CA LEU A 112 -13.06 2.13 -2.43
C LEU A 112 -14.07 3.10 -3.03
N SER A 113 -14.49 2.86 -4.28
CA SER A 113 -15.49 3.69 -4.95
C SER A 113 -16.88 3.59 -4.32
N LYS A 114 -17.14 2.51 -3.59
CA LYS A 114 -18.45 2.27 -2.92
C LYS A 114 -18.51 2.85 -1.53
N GLU A 115 -17.38 3.30 -1.00
CA GLU A 115 -17.29 3.78 0.38
C GLU A 115 -17.38 5.31 0.51
#